data_21b829e8567d4c2a79e20fcb69e48b4c
#
_entry.id   21b829e8567d4c2a79e20fcb69e48b4c
#
_cell.length_a   1.000
_cell.length_b   1.000
_cell.length_c   1.000
_cell.angle_alpha   90.00
_cell.angle_beta   90.00
_cell.angle_gamma   90.00
#
_symmetry.space_group_name_H-M   'P 1'
#
loop_
_entity.id
_entity.type
_entity.pdbx_description
1 polymer ?
#
loop_
_entity_poly.entity_id
_entity_poly.type
_entity_poly.pdbx_seq_one_letter_code
_entity_poly.pdbx_strand_id
1 'polypeptide(L)'
;TDMSTYDKYPQRDLITKWRLIKKDPPAELSEPVEPIVFWVDKATPEEIKPMVVKGIEVWNLAYERAGFKNAVVAKIQPDDSDWDAGDIQYNVVRWSSSPEPGFSGYGPSIGNPRTGELIAADRVQEFNAIKRGYNYRKLWGWTPENDPLEQWIISLTMHEVGHTIGLRHNFSASYLYGPREVHDKSITGNTTIASIMDYDPINIAPPGLEQGNYFPTEPGEYDRWAIEFAYKPNLTDEERAELLALSVLPAYRYGTDGDAMGTPGRNIDPRTRRGDMSNDVVTYTADRFITLDNKIAELPEIYSDEGETKNDFTNSFYSLVSDKGRFMDIVAGQVGLSLIHISEPTRP
;
A
#
# COMPACT_ATOMS: atom_id res chain seq x y z
N THR A 1 -5.88 -20.81 -20.13
CA THR A 1 -6.64 -20.47 -21.33
C THR A 1 -6.97 -21.76 -22.06
N ASP A 2 -8.22 -22.02 -22.35
CA ASP A 2 -8.66 -23.17 -23.16
C ASP A 2 -8.64 -22.77 -24.65
N MET A 3 -7.71 -23.30 -25.39
CA MET A 3 -7.56 -23.03 -26.83
C MET A 3 -8.44 -23.94 -27.70
N SER A 4 -9.23 -24.84 -27.11
CA SER A 4 -10.12 -25.75 -27.79
C SER A 4 -11.54 -25.22 -27.98
N THR A 5 -11.85 -24.02 -27.40
CA THR A 5 -13.16 -23.40 -27.49
C THR A 5 -13.14 -22.16 -28.39
N TYR A 6 -14.29 -21.83 -28.92
CA TYR A 6 -14.55 -20.57 -29.68
C TYR A 6 -15.10 -19.46 -28.76
N ASP A 7 -15.04 -19.65 -27.45
CA ASP A 7 -15.50 -18.68 -26.48
C ASP A 7 -14.71 -17.39 -26.59
N LYS A 8 -15.37 -16.25 -26.53
CA LYS A 8 -14.76 -14.92 -26.60
C LYS A 8 -13.76 -14.70 -25.46
N TYR A 9 -13.99 -15.36 -24.32
CA TYR A 9 -13.15 -15.30 -23.12
C TYR A 9 -12.81 -16.73 -22.64
N PRO A 10 -11.87 -17.42 -23.31
CA PRO A 10 -11.51 -18.81 -22.97
C PRO A 10 -10.62 -18.90 -21.73
N GLN A 11 -10.53 -17.83 -20.96
CA GLN A 11 -9.74 -17.72 -19.73
C GLN A 11 -10.64 -17.99 -18.53
N ARG A 12 -10.11 -18.72 -17.57
CA ARG A 12 -10.69 -18.89 -16.25
C ARG A 12 -9.83 -18.14 -15.26
N ASP A 13 -10.39 -17.12 -14.64
CA ASP A 13 -9.73 -16.38 -13.59
C ASP A 13 -9.78 -17.17 -12.27
N LEU A 14 -8.69 -17.14 -11.55
CA LEU A 14 -8.55 -17.77 -10.23
C LEU A 14 -8.16 -16.70 -9.21
N ILE A 15 -8.80 -16.76 -8.05
CA ILE A 15 -8.36 -15.95 -6.90
C ILE A 15 -7.06 -16.55 -6.37
N THR A 16 -6.02 -15.72 -6.33
CA THR A 16 -4.74 -16.09 -5.73
C THR A 16 -4.82 -15.89 -4.22
N LYS A 17 -4.69 -16.96 -3.44
CA LYS A 17 -4.83 -16.91 -1.97
C LYS A 17 -4.15 -18.08 -1.27
N TRP A 18 -3.81 -17.90 0.00
CA TRP A 18 -3.40 -19.00 0.89
C TRP A 18 -4.57 -19.90 1.24
N ARG A 19 -4.28 -21.15 1.54
CA ARG A 19 -5.28 -22.09 2.03
C ARG A 19 -5.45 -21.92 3.54
N LEU A 20 -6.56 -21.33 3.98
CA LEU A 20 -6.92 -21.22 5.39
C LEU A 20 -8.15 -22.11 5.69
N ILE A 21 -8.04 -22.90 6.74
CA ILE A 21 -9.12 -23.78 7.25
C ILE A 21 -9.30 -23.44 8.71
N LYS A 22 -10.54 -23.13 9.13
CA LYS A 22 -10.86 -22.89 10.55
C LYS A 22 -10.55 -24.11 11.41
N LYS A 23 -9.88 -23.89 12.54
CA LYS A 23 -9.64 -24.91 13.56
C LYS A 23 -10.94 -25.32 14.23
N ASP A 24 -11.87 -24.37 14.41
CA ASP A 24 -13.23 -24.56 14.88
C ASP A 24 -14.22 -24.03 13.82
N PRO A 25 -14.66 -24.89 12.87
CA PRO A 25 -15.50 -24.47 11.75
C PRO A 25 -16.83 -23.78 12.13
N PRO A 26 -17.55 -24.20 13.19
CA PRO A 26 -18.78 -23.55 13.61
C PRO A 26 -18.59 -22.20 14.31
N ALA A 27 -17.40 -21.89 14.83
CA ALA A 27 -17.16 -20.61 15.49
C ALA A 27 -17.22 -19.45 14.48
N GLU A 28 -17.84 -18.34 14.86
CA GLU A 28 -17.86 -17.12 14.06
C GLU A 28 -16.42 -16.64 13.79
N LEU A 29 -15.58 -16.62 14.83
CA LEU A 29 -14.17 -16.25 14.76
C LEU A 29 -13.31 -17.41 15.28
N SER A 30 -12.41 -17.94 14.45
CA SER A 30 -11.54 -19.07 14.78
C SER A 30 -10.12 -18.84 14.33
N GLU A 31 -9.15 -19.40 15.03
CA GLU A 31 -7.80 -19.56 14.48
C GLU A 31 -7.84 -20.49 13.25
N PRO A 32 -6.93 -20.30 12.28
CA PRO A 32 -6.72 -21.31 11.26
C PRO A 32 -5.98 -22.53 11.83
N VAL A 33 -6.14 -23.68 11.19
CA VAL A 33 -5.35 -24.89 11.51
C VAL A 33 -3.86 -24.60 11.34
N GLU A 34 -3.52 -23.90 10.24
CA GLU A 34 -2.16 -23.44 9.93
C GLU A 34 -2.23 -21.96 9.57
N PRO A 35 -1.60 -21.06 10.35
CA PRO A 35 -1.52 -19.65 10.01
C PRO A 35 -0.51 -19.39 8.89
N ILE A 36 -0.66 -18.27 8.21
CA ILE A 36 0.34 -17.74 7.29
C ILE A 36 1.48 -17.15 8.13
N VAL A 37 2.64 -17.79 8.12
CA VAL A 37 3.78 -17.34 8.92
C VAL A 37 4.77 -16.58 8.04
N PHE A 38 5.14 -15.38 8.48
CA PHE A 38 6.24 -14.60 7.92
C PHE A 38 7.38 -14.51 8.93
N TRP A 39 8.60 -14.74 8.46
CA TRP A 39 9.80 -14.62 9.25
C TRP A 39 10.50 -13.29 8.96
N VAL A 40 10.73 -12.49 9.98
CA VAL A 40 11.53 -11.27 9.89
C VAL A 40 13.00 -11.68 9.91
N ASP A 41 13.73 -11.29 8.87
CA ASP A 41 15.17 -11.59 8.71
C ASP A 41 15.95 -11.11 9.94
N LYS A 42 16.85 -11.97 10.45
CA LYS A 42 17.75 -11.63 11.55
C LYS A 42 18.65 -10.43 11.27
N ALA A 43 18.95 -10.15 9.99
CA ALA A 43 19.72 -8.99 9.57
C ALA A 43 18.95 -7.65 9.70
N THR A 44 17.63 -7.69 9.92
CA THR A 44 16.83 -6.48 10.16
C THR A 44 17.29 -5.80 11.46
N PRO A 45 17.56 -4.47 11.47
CA PRO A 45 17.93 -3.75 12.68
C PRO A 45 16.91 -3.92 13.81
N GLU A 46 17.39 -4.02 15.05
CA GLU A 46 16.53 -4.31 16.21
C GLU A 46 15.43 -3.27 16.43
N GLU A 47 15.73 -1.99 16.16
CA GLU A 47 14.77 -0.89 16.25
C GLU A 47 13.68 -0.94 15.17
N ILE A 48 13.94 -1.63 14.06
CA ILE A 48 13.01 -1.75 12.92
C ILE A 48 12.11 -2.99 13.02
N LYS A 49 12.63 -4.07 13.62
CA LYS A 49 11.89 -5.35 13.76
C LYS A 49 10.46 -5.19 14.29
N PRO A 50 10.21 -4.41 15.37
CA PRO A 50 8.84 -4.24 15.88
C PRO A 50 7.87 -3.61 14.88
N MET A 51 8.35 -2.67 14.06
CA MET A 51 7.55 -1.99 13.04
C MET A 51 7.21 -2.95 11.90
N VAL A 52 8.17 -3.80 11.49
CA VAL A 52 7.96 -4.85 10.48
C VAL A 52 6.96 -5.89 10.99
N VAL A 53 7.12 -6.37 12.23
CA VAL A 53 6.17 -7.29 12.87
C VAL A 53 4.76 -6.70 12.86
N LYS A 54 4.60 -5.44 13.27
CA LYS A 54 3.31 -4.75 13.28
C LYS A 54 2.71 -4.64 11.88
N GLY A 55 3.51 -4.30 10.85
CA GLY A 55 3.05 -4.24 9.46
C GLY A 55 2.62 -5.59 8.88
N ILE A 56 3.17 -6.71 9.40
CA ILE A 56 2.71 -8.06 9.04
C ILE A 56 1.41 -8.39 9.77
N GLU A 57 1.38 -8.25 11.09
CA GLU A 57 0.28 -8.77 11.91
C GLU A 57 -0.99 -7.92 11.85
N VAL A 58 -0.90 -6.65 11.46
CA VAL A 58 -2.06 -5.76 11.29
C VAL A 58 -3.05 -6.27 10.24
N TRP A 59 -2.64 -7.12 9.31
CA TRP A 59 -3.52 -7.80 8.37
C TRP A 59 -4.58 -8.68 9.06
N ASN A 60 -4.36 -9.09 10.30
CA ASN A 60 -5.37 -9.82 11.06
C ASN A 60 -6.69 -9.06 11.18
N LEU A 61 -6.68 -7.71 11.19
CA LEU A 61 -7.90 -6.91 11.15
C LEU A 61 -8.76 -7.18 9.90
N ALA A 62 -8.15 -7.47 8.76
CA ALA A 62 -8.87 -7.85 7.55
C ALA A 62 -9.34 -9.32 7.60
N TYR A 63 -8.52 -10.21 8.16
CA TYR A 63 -8.87 -11.63 8.30
C TYR A 63 -9.97 -11.88 9.34
N GLU A 64 -10.07 -11.06 10.39
CA GLU A 64 -11.16 -11.13 11.36
C GLU A 64 -12.51 -10.92 10.69
N ARG A 65 -12.61 -10.02 9.72
CA ARG A 65 -13.82 -9.83 8.91
C ARG A 65 -14.18 -11.08 8.09
N ALA A 66 -13.18 -11.88 7.70
CA ALA A 66 -13.36 -13.18 7.05
C ALA A 66 -13.62 -14.34 8.04
N GLY A 67 -13.67 -14.07 9.36
CA GLY A 67 -13.90 -15.04 10.42
C GLY A 67 -12.65 -15.78 10.90
N PHE A 68 -11.43 -15.23 10.65
CA PHE A 68 -10.18 -15.80 11.15
C PHE A 68 -9.47 -14.82 12.09
N LYS A 69 -9.08 -15.27 13.28
CA LYS A 69 -8.13 -14.57 14.16
C LYS A 69 -6.75 -15.22 14.06
N ASN A 70 -5.70 -14.43 14.25
CA ASN A 70 -4.32 -14.90 14.16
C ASN A 70 -4.03 -15.65 12.85
N ALA A 71 -4.62 -15.17 11.75
CA ALA A 71 -4.43 -15.76 10.42
C ALA A 71 -3.02 -15.53 9.88
N VAL A 72 -2.44 -14.38 10.21
CA VAL A 72 -1.09 -13.98 9.83
C VAL A 72 -0.26 -13.80 11.10
N VAL A 73 0.91 -14.41 11.13
CA VAL A 73 1.82 -14.42 12.29
C VAL A 73 3.21 -14.02 11.86
N ALA A 74 3.80 -13.06 12.54
CA ALA A 74 5.19 -12.69 12.39
C ALA A 74 6.08 -13.45 13.39
N LYS A 75 7.24 -13.93 12.93
CA LYS A 75 8.27 -14.53 13.78
C LYS A 75 9.62 -13.90 13.44
N ILE A 76 10.48 -13.75 14.44
CA ILE A 76 11.86 -13.31 14.21
C ILE A 76 12.69 -14.54 13.87
N GLN A 77 13.50 -14.46 12.81
CA GLN A 77 14.46 -15.52 12.46
C GLN A 77 15.49 -15.65 13.58
N PRO A 78 15.67 -16.84 14.18
CA PRO A 78 16.67 -17.06 15.20
C PRO A 78 18.10 -16.84 14.65
N ASP A 79 18.99 -16.31 15.49
CA ASP A 79 20.40 -16.08 15.10
C ASP A 79 21.13 -17.35 14.75
N ASP A 80 20.78 -18.45 15.43
CA ASP A 80 21.34 -19.81 15.25
C ASP A 80 20.57 -20.63 14.23
N SER A 81 19.66 -20.03 13.44
CA SER A 81 18.94 -20.75 12.39
C SER A 81 19.91 -21.34 11.38
N ASP A 82 19.70 -22.60 11.00
CA ASP A 82 20.45 -23.36 10.01
C ASP A 82 19.86 -23.30 8.60
N TRP A 83 18.75 -22.55 8.43
CA TRP A 83 18.07 -22.38 7.16
C TRP A 83 18.34 -20.99 6.56
N ASP A 84 18.38 -20.94 5.23
CA ASP A 84 18.59 -19.72 4.46
C ASP A 84 17.27 -19.01 4.17
N ALA A 85 17.30 -17.66 4.15
CA ALA A 85 16.14 -16.86 3.79
C ALA A 85 15.61 -17.14 2.37
N GLY A 86 16.37 -17.81 1.52
CA GLY A 86 15.96 -18.27 0.19
C GLY A 86 15.28 -19.63 0.16
N ASP A 87 15.12 -20.30 1.31
CA ASP A 87 14.43 -21.58 1.37
C ASP A 87 12.91 -21.37 1.23
N ILE A 88 12.33 -21.97 0.20
CA ILE A 88 10.89 -21.87 -0.13
C ILE A 88 9.96 -22.32 1.01
N GLN A 89 10.45 -23.02 2.01
CA GLN A 89 9.67 -23.45 3.16
C GLN A 89 9.36 -22.31 4.15
N TYR A 90 10.09 -21.19 4.02
CA TYR A 90 9.94 -20.04 4.90
C TYR A 90 9.58 -18.80 4.08
N ASN A 91 8.47 -18.14 4.43
CA ASN A 91 8.16 -16.83 3.88
C ASN A 91 8.97 -15.79 4.66
N VAL A 92 9.95 -15.17 4.03
CA VAL A 92 10.89 -14.29 4.72
C VAL A 92 10.71 -12.83 4.30
N VAL A 93 10.60 -11.95 5.28
CA VAL A 93 10.76 -10.51 5.09
C VAL A 93 12.24 -10.20 5.19
N ARG A 94 12.91 -10.14 4.05
CA ARG A 94 14.36 -9.97 3.92
C ARG A 94 14.74 -8.51 4.09
N TRP A 95 15.86 -8.28 4.74
CA TRP A 95 16.52 -7.01 4.81
C TRP A 95 17.59 -6.90 3.75
N SER A 96 17.49 -5.91 2.88
CA SER A 96 18.46 -5.67 1.80
C SER A 96 19.09 -4.29 1.94
N SER A 97 20.31 -4.14 1.45
CA SER A 97 21.02 -2.86 1.39
C SER A 97 21.76 -2.75 0.07
N SER A 98 21.20 -1.99 -0.86
CA SER A 98 21.77 -1.73 -2.17
C SER A 98 22.28 -0.28 -2.24
N PRO A 99 23.42 0.00 -2.89
CA PRO A 99 23.93 1.37 -3.01
C PRO A 99 22.96 2.34 -3.69
N GLU A 100 22.27 1.88 -4.74
CA GLU A 100 21.30 2.63 -5.53
C GLU A 100 20.06 1.76 -5.80
N PRO A 101 19.14 1.60 -4.84
CA PRO A 101 17.99 0.75 -5.04
C PRO A 101 16.99 1.39 -6.01
N GLY A 102 16.52 0.59 -6.98
CA GLY A 102 15.45 0.97 -7.91
C GLY A 102 14.04 0.84 -7.31
N PHE A 103 13.92 0.32 -6.08
CA PHE A 103 12.66 0.04 -5.38
C PHE A 103 12.79 0.26 -3.86
N SER A 104 11.68 0.36 -3.17
CA SER A 104 11.62 0.45 -1.70
C SER A 104 11.27 -0.88 -1.05
N GLY A 105 10.47 -1.67 -1.73
CA GLY A 105 10.07 -3.02 -1.34
C GLY A 105 9.73 -3.85 -2.58
N TYR A 106 9.67 -5.18 -2.39
CA TYR A 106 9.30 -6.15 -3.43
C TYR A 106 8.77 -7.42 -2.78
N GLY A 107 7.54 -7.83 -3.14
CA GLY A 107 6.84 -8.96 -2.55
C GLY A 107 6.47 -10.05 -3.57
N PRO A 108 7.42 -10.90 -4.04
CA PRO A 108 7.11 -12.00 -4.94
C PRO A 108 6.35 -13.12 -4.23
N SER A 109 5.46 -13.76 -4.96
CA SER A 109 4.76 -14.96 -4.50
C SER A 109 4.75 -16.05 -5.57
N ILE A 110 4.65 -17.30 -5.12
CA ILE A 110 4.55 -18.47 -5.97
C ILE A 110 3.17 -19.10 -5.76
N GLY A 111 2.37 -19.12 -6.82
CA GLY A 111 1.02 -19.68 -6.80
C GLY A 111 0.89 -20.92 -7.68
N ASN A 112 0.01 -21.81 -7.30
CA ASN A 112 -0.38 -22.95 -8.11
C ASN A 112 -1.26 -22.48 -9.28
N PRO A 113 -0.83 -22.62 -10.54
CA PRO A 113 -1.58 -22.08 -11.67
C PRO A 113 -2.91 -22.81 -11.95
N ARG A 114 -3.14 -23.96 -11.31
CA ARG A 114 -4.38 -24.75 -11.46
C ARG A 114 -5.45 -24.35 -10.44
N THR A 115 -5.04 -23.91 -9.26
CA THR A 115 -5.96 -23.66 -8.12
C THR A 115 -5.96 -22.20 -7.66
N GLY A 116 -4.94 -21.41 -7.96
CA GLY A 116 -4.70 -20.10 -7.40
C GLY A 116 -4.10 -20.14 -5.98
N GLU A 117 -3.86 -21.31 -5.39
CA GLU A 117 -3.30 -21.46 -4.05
C GLU A 117 -1.86 -20.94 -4.00
N LEU A 118 -1.59 -20.04 -3.08
CA LEU A 118 -0.24 -19.57 -2.77
C LEU A 118 0.52 -20.64 -2.03
N ILE A 119 1.77 -20.89 -2.45
CA ILE A 119 2.64 -21.94 -1.92
C ILE A 119 3.78 -21.34 -1.10
N ALA A 120 4.31 -20.21 -1.57
CA ALA A 120 5.41 -19.51 -0.92
C ALA A 120 5.34 -18.03 -1.28
N ALA A 121 5.87 -17.20 -0.40
CA ALA A 121 5.99 -15.77 -0.63
C ALA A 121 7.20 -15.21 0.11
N ASP A 122 7.98 -14.41 -0.59
CA ASP A 122 9.11 -13.68 -0.04
C ASP A 122 8.85 -12.19 -0.12
N ARG A 123 9.55 -11.45 0.71
CA ARG A 123 9.56 -9.99 0.67
C ARG A 123 10.97 -9.47 0.87
N VAL A 124 11.31 -8.45 0.10
CA VAL A 124 12.56 -7.70 0.28
C VAL A 124 12.22 -6.28 0.70
N GLN A 125 12.86 -5.78 1.75
CA GLN A 125 12.78 -4.40 2.19
C GLN A 125 14.14 -3.74 2.06
N GLU A 126 14.18 -2.57 1.41
CA GLU A 126 15.42 -1.93 1.04
C GLU A 126 15.80 -0.84 2.04
N PHE A 127 16.97 -0.98 2.69
CA PHE A 127 17.48 -0.07 3.70
C PHE A 127 17.66 1.37 3.21
N ASN A 128 18.17 1.57 1.98
CA ASN A 128 18.41 2.90 1.47
C ASN A 128 17.11 3.70 1.21
N ALA A 129 15.97 3.00 1.07
CA ALA A 129 14.67 3.66 1.07
C ALA A 129 14.34 4.25 2.46
N ILE A 130 14.66 3.51 3.53
CA ILE A 130 14.54 3.99 4.92
C ILE A 130 15.51 5.14 5.19
N LYS A 131 16.77 5.03 4.73
CA LYS A 131 17.76 6.10 4.85
C LYS A 131 17.31 7.42 4.21
N ARG A 132 16.60 7.35 3.09
CA ARG A 132 15.98 8.55 2.51
C ARG A 132 14.99 9.21 3.47
N GLY A 133 14.21 8.42 4.22
CA GLY A 133 13.31 8.91 5.26
C GLY A 133 14.02 9.74 6.33
N TYR A 134 15.23 9.34 6.75
CA TYR A 134 16.02 10.12 7.71
C TYR A 134 16.41 11.51 7.19
N ASN A 135 16.68 11.65 5.89
CA ASN A 135 17.00 12.95 5.31
C ASN A 135 15.80 13.90 5.33
N TYR A 136 14.58 13.38 5.31
CA TYR A 136 13.37 14.18 5.44
C TYR A 136 13.13 14.71 6.85
N ARG A 137 13.64 14.07 7.89
CA ARG A 137 13.49 14.55 9.28
C ARG A 137 13.97 16.00 9.42
N LYS A 138 15.20 16.26 8.97
CA LYS A 138 15.75 17.62 9.01
C LYS A 138 14.96 18.57 8.15
N LEU A 139 14.69 18.20 6.90
CA LEU A 139 13.96 19.02 5.93
C LEU A 139 12.60 19.44 6.47
N TRP A 140 11.85 18.54 7.11
CA TRP A 140 10.50 18.81 7.61
C TRP A 140 10.45 19.23 9.08
N GLY A 141 11.59 19.23 9.77
CA GLY A 141 11.67 19.55 11.21
C GLY A 141 10.98 18.52 12.09
N TRP A 142 10.95 17.25 11.66
CA TRP A 142 10.34 16.19 12.47
C TRP A 142 11.20 15.83 13.68
N THR A 143 10.53 15.74 14.82
CA THR A 143 11.09 15.27 16.09
C THR A 143 10.72 13.81 16.31
N PRO A 144 11.34 13.10 17.29
CA PRO A 144 10.96 11.72 17.59
C PRO A 144 9.45 11.52 17.86
N GLU A 145 8.76 12.56 18.34
CA GLU A 145 7.35 12.49 18.71
C GLU A 145 6.41 12.60 17.50
N ASN A 146 6.85 13.20 16.39
CA ASN A 146 6.05 13.42 15.19
C ASN A 146 6.68 12.85 13.92
N ASP A 147 7.70 12.00 14.07
CA ASP A 147 8.39 11.36 12.95
C ASP A 147 7.50 10.31 12.26
N PRO A 148 7.25 10.41 10.97
CA PRO A 148 6.43 9.45 10.24
C PRO A 148 7.12 8.10 9.97
N LEU A 149 8.37 7.88 10.39
CA LEU A 149 9.15 6.70 10.04
C LEU A 149 8.46 5.39 10.44
N GLU A 150 7.90 5.33 11.66
CA GLU A 150 7.15 4.14 12.10
C GLU A 150 5.96 3.87 11.17
N GLN A 151 5.15 4.89 10.89
CA GLN A 151 3.99 4.76 9.99
C GLN A 151 4.42 4.33 8.60
N TRP A 152 5.50 4.90 8.09
CA TRP A 152 6.00 4.54 6.76
C TRP A 152 6.50 3.09 6.68
N ILE A 153 7.24 2.59 7.69
CA ILE A 153 7.72 1.20 7.72
C ILE A 153 6.54 0.24 7.83
N ILE A 154 5.55 0.54 8.67
CA ILE A 154 4.33 -0.25 8.81
C ILE A 154 3.58 -0.29 7.48
N SER A 155 3.35 0.87 6.86
CA SER A 155 2.66 1.02 5.58
C SER A 155 3.37 0.25 4.47
N LEU A 156 4.68 0.45 4.30
CA LEU A 156 5.48 -0.28 3.31
C LEU A 156 5.44 -1.79 3.56
N THR A 157 5.58 -2.22 4.84
CA THR A 157 5.50 -3.63 5.19
C THR A 157 4.14 -4.21 4.86
N MET A 158 3.09 -3.51 5.22
CA MET A 158 1.71 -3.92 4.96
C MET A 158 1.43 -4.03 3.46
N HIS A 159 1.88 -3.06 2.65
CA HIS A 159 1.74 -3.06 1.19
C HIS A 159 2.36 -4.33 0.57
N GLU A 160 3.63 -4.58 0.87
CA GLU A 160 4.33 -5.72 0.29
C GLU A 160 3.76 -7.07 0.77
N VAL A 161 3.36 -7.16 2.05
CA VAL A 161 2.66 -8.34 2.56
C VAL A 161 1.32 -8.50 1.84
N GLY A 162 0.63 -7.41 1.52
CA GLY A 162 -0.59 -7.42 0.70
C GLY A 162 -0.41 -8.19 -0.61
N HIS A 163 0.70 -7.97 -1.34
CA HIS A 163 1.02 -8.74 -2.53
C HIS A 163 1.20 -10.23 -2.24
N THR A 164 1.82 -10.56 -1.12
CA THR A 164 2.11 -11.96 -0.75
C THR A 164 0.90 -12.72 -0.21
N ILE A 165 -0.19 -12.03 0.09
CA ILE A 165 -1.49 -12.65 0.44
C ILE A 165 -2.50 -12.60 -0.71
N GLY A 166 -2.08 -12.15 -1.90
CA GLY A 166 -2.84 -12.25 -3.14
C GLY A 166 -3.42 -10.94 -3.67
N LEU A 167 -3.18 -9.79 -3.03
CA LEU A 167 -3.67 -8.49 -3.50
C LEU A 167 -2.78 -7.94 -4.61
N ARG A 168 -3.39 -7.18 -5.51
CA ARG A 168 -2.73 -6.40 -6.55
C ARG A 168 -2.85 -4.92 -6.23
N HIS A 169 -2.05 -4.08 -6.90
CA HIS A 169 -2.21 -2.63 -6.79
C HIS A 169 -3.64 -2.18 -7.02
N ASN A 170 -4.07 -1.21 -6.23
CA ASN A 170 -5.35 -0.53 -6.36
C ASN A 170 -5.16 0.99 -6.36
N PHE A 171 -4.88 1.57 -7.52
CA PHE A 171 -4.62 2.99 -7.73
C PHE A 171 -5.90 3.86 -7.79
N SER A 172 -7.04 3.32 -7.39
CA SER A 172 -8.27 4.09 -7.15
C SER A 172 -8.51 4.37 -5.66
N ALA A 173 -7.64 3.84 -4.80
CA ALA A 173 -7.86 3.88 -3.36
C ALA A 173 -7.61 5.26 -2.73
N SER A 174 -6.71 6.05 -3.31
CA SER A 174 -6.44 7.45 -2.92
C SER A 174 -7.64 8.37 -3.13
N TYR A 175 -8.58 8.00 -4.01
CA TYR A 175 -9.76 8.79 -4.36
C TYR A 175 -10.94 8.64 -3.37
N LEU A 176 -10.65 8.38 -2.09
CA LEU A 176 -11.69 8.14 -1.06
C LEU A 176 -12.11 9.41 -0.34
N TYR A 177 -11.17 10.16 0.19
CA TYR A 177 -11.42 11.32 1.05
C TYR A 177 -11.30 12.65 0.31
N GLY A 178 -11.97 13.69 0.82
CA GLY A 178 -11.79 15.06 0.36
C GLY A 178 -10.39 15.61 0.71
N PRO A 179 -9.98 16.73 0.07
CA PRO A 179 -8.60 17.24 0.17
C PRO A 179 -8.21 17.73 1.57
N ARG A 180 -9.17 17.97 2.44
CA ARG A 180 -8.95 18.33 3.85
C ARG A 180 -9.30 17.19 4.80
N GLU A 181 -10.28 16.37 4.43
CA GLU A 181 -10.69 15.21 5.22
C GLU A 181 -9.55 14.20 5.39
N VAL A 182 -8.69 14.04 4.37
CA VAL A 182 -7.55 13.12 4.40
C VAL A 182 -6.54 13.44 5.52
N HIS A 183 -6.51 14.69 6.01
CA HIS A 183 -5.67 15.13 7.11
C HIS A 183 -6.34 14.98 8.48
N ASP A 184 -7.65 14.77 8.53
CA ASP A 184 -8.42 14.67 9.77
C ASP A 184 -8.48 13.21 10.26
N LYS A 185 -7.72 12.94 11.34
CA LYS A 185 -7.68 11.60 11.94
C LYS A 185 -9.03 11.14 12.50
N SER A 186 -9.94 12.06 12.85
CA SER A 186 -11.28 11.70 13.31
C SER A 186 -12.15 11.12 12.18
N ILE A 187 -11.85 11.47 10.93
CA ILE A 187 -12.51 10.96 9.72
C ILE A 187 -11.79 9.72 9.19
N THR A 188 -10.46 9.79 9.06
CA THR A 188 -9.65 8.75 8.43
C THR A 188 -9.29 7.59 9.35
N GLY A 189 -9.34 7.78 10.65
CA GLY A 189 -8.86 6.80 11.62
C GLY A 189 -7.37 6.51 11.41
N ASN A 190 -7.05 5.27 11.11
CA ASN A 190 -5.68 4.82 10.80
C ASN A 190 -5.45 4.53 9.31
N THR A 191 -6.40 4.92 8.44
CA THR A 191 -6.35 4.71 6.99
C THR A 191 -6.53 6.02 6.24
N THR A 192 -5.53 6.48 5.51
CA THR A 192 -5.62 7.70 4.68
C THR A 192 -6.18 7.44 3.28
N ILE A 193 -6.34 6.16 2.92
CA ILE A 193 -6.77 5.67 1.62
C ILE A 193 -7.64 4.41 1.78
N ALA A 194 -8.37 4.03 0.74
CA ALA A 194 -9.26 2.85 0.78
C ALA A 194 -8.51 1.53 0.76
N SER A 195 -7.30 1.48 0.24
CA SER A 195 -6.45 0.28 0.13
C SER A 195 -4.98 0.64 0.29
N ILE A 196 -4.28 -0.13 1.11
CA ILE A 196 -2.82 -0.03 1.23
C ILE A 196 -2.09 -0.38 -0.08
N MET A 197 -2.78 -0.97 -1.03
CA MET A 197 -2.21 -1.37 -2.32
C MET A 197 -2.10 -0.22 -3.33
N ASP A 198 -2.31 1.03 -2.90
CA ASP A 198 -2.01 2.23 -3.67
C ASP A 198 -0.55 2.70 -3.42
N TYR A 199 -0.08 3.64 -4.24
CA TYR A 199 1.17 4.36 -4.06
C TYR A 199 0.90 5.79 -3.64
N ASP A 200 0.31 5.95 -2.46
CA ASP A 200 -0.01 7.25 -1.90
C ASP A 200 1.25 8.07 -1.57
N PRO A 201 1.21 9.39 -1.76
CA PRO A 201 2.27 10.27 -1.29
C PRO A 201 2.20 10.40 0.23
N ILE A 202 3.31 10.82 0.84
CA ILE A 202 3.27 11.24 2.24
C ILE A 202 2.23 12.33 2.45
N ASN A 203 1.30 12.09 3.37
CA ASN A 203 0.19 12.99 3.66
C ASN A 203 0.63 14.10 4.63
N ILE A 204 1.12 15.21 4.10
CA ILE A 204 1.53 16.37 4.89
C ILE A 204 0.42 17.41 4.86
N ALA A 205 -0.13 17.76 6.02
CA ALA A 205 -1.18 18.75 6.15
C ALA A 205 -0.69 20.16 5.73
N PRO A 206 -1.49 20.93 4.98
CA PRO A 206 -1.15 22.30 4.65
C PRO A 206 -1.18 23.19 5.90
N PRO A 207 -0.53 24.37 5.86
CA PRO A 207 -0.51 25.29 6.97
C PRO A 207 -1.91 25.62 7.48
N GLY A 208 -2.10 25.52 8.79
CA GLY A 208 -3.38 25.82 9.45
C GLY A 208 -4.33 24.64 9.61
N LEU A 209 -3.99 23.46 9.09
CA LEU A 209 -4.66 22.21 9.41
C LEU A 209 -3.84 21.38 10.40
N GLU A 210 -4.53 20.63 11.25
CA GLU A 210 -3.89 19.64 12.13
C GLU A 210 -3.36 18.47 11.30
N GLN A 211 -2.18 17.96 11.67
CA GLN A 211 -1.57 16.81 11.01
C GLN A 211 -2.19 15.52 11.54
N GLY A 212 -2.91 14.81 10.69
CA GLY A 212 -3.33 13.45 10.93
C GLY A 212 -2.22 12.43 10.64
N ASN A 213 -2.60 11.22 10.22
CA ASN A 213 -1.60 10.22 9.83
C ASN A 213 -0.87 10.64 8.55
N TYR A 214 0.45 10.46 8.55
CA TYR A 214 1.28 10.63 7.36
C TYR A 214 1.14 9.50 6.36
N PHE A 215 0.95 8.27 6.87
CA PHE A 215 0.75 7.04 6.10
C PHE A 215 -0.32 6.18 6.75
N PRO A 216 -1.04 5.33 5.99
CA PRO A 216 -1.96 4.36 6.55
C PRO A 216 -1.19 3.32 7.40
N THR A 217 -1.75 2.97 8.55
CA THR A 217 -1.18 1.99 9.47
C THR A 217 -2.09 0.79 9.73
N GLU A 218 -3.22 0.74 9.01
CA GLU A 218 -4.15 -0.38 8.98
C GLU A 218 -4.63 -0.64 7.55
N PRO A 219 -5.05 -1.88 7.22
CA PRO A 219 -5.70 -2.19 5.95
C PRO A 219 -6.95 -1.34 5.75
N GLY A 220 -7.09 -0.75 4.55
CA GLY A 220 -8.26 0.05 4.20
C GLY A 220 -9.53 -0.80 4.03
N GLU A 221 -10.65 -0.12 3.78
CA GLU A 221 -11.95 -0.79 3.66
C GLU A 221 -11.99 -1.72 2.43
N TYR A 222 -11.33 -1.34 1.33
CA TYR A 222 -11.17 -2.21 0.17
C TYR A 222 -10.40 -3.48 0.52
N ASP A 223 -9.29 -3.35 1.25
CA ASP A 223 -8.44 -4.49 1.63
C ASP A 223 -9.22 -5.49 2.49
N ARG A 224 -9.95 -4.98 3.49
CA ARG A 224 -10.80 -5.78 4.38
C ARG A 224 -11.89 -6.52 3.59
N TRP A 225 -12.53 -5.84 2.64
CA TRP A 225 -13.53 -6.42 1.76
C TRP A 225 -12.94 -7.48 0.83
N ALA A 226 -11.80 -7.23 0.23
CA ALA A 226 -11.13 -8.16 -0.67
C ALA A 226 -10.70 -9.44 0.05
N ILE A 227 -10.18 -9.32 1.29
CA ILE A 227 -9.85 -10.46 2.14
C ILE A 227 -11.12 -11.21 2.56
N GLU A 228 -12.19 -10.52 2.97
CA GLU A 228 -13.48 -11.16 3.28
C GLU A 228 -13.98 -11.98 2.09
N PHE A 229 -14.03 -11.38 0.89
CA PHE A 229 -14.47 -12.03 -0.33
C PHE A 229 -13.62 -13.26 -0.68
N ALA A 230 -12.30 -13.18 -0.50
CA ALA A 230 -11.38 -14.26 -0.84
C ALA A 230 -11.37 -15.40 0.18
N TYR A 231 -11.49 -15.10 1.48
CA TYR A 231 -11.18 -16.04 2.56
C TYR A 231 -12.37 -16.47 3.40
N LYS A 232 -13.52 -15.74 3.40
CA LYS A 232 -14.69 -16.13 4.19
C LYS A 232 -15.15 -17.53 3.78
N PRO A 233 -15.20 -18.50 4.74
CA PRO A 233 -15.58 -19.86 4.42
C PRO A 233 -17.08 -19.95 4.05
N ASN A 234 -17.39 -20.85 3.11
CA ASN A 234 -18.76 -21.24 2.78
C ASN A 234 -19.68 -20.08 2.35
N LEU A 235 -19.13 -19.02 1.71
CA LEU A 235 -19.95 -17.98 1.11
C LEU A 235 -20.97 -18.58 0.16
N THR A 236 -22.26 -18.30 0.39
CA THR A 236 -23.32 -18.63 -0.57
C THR A 236 -23.22 -17.73 -1.79
N ASP A 237 -23.93 -18.10 -2.86
CA ASP A 237 -23.96 -17.27 -4.07
C ASP A 237 -24.64 -15.92 -3.80
N GLU A 238 -25.63 -15.88 -2.91
CA GLU A 238 -26.30 -14.65 -2.48
C GLU A 238 -25.35 -13.74 -1.70
N GLU A 239 -24.67 -14.25 -0.68
CA GLU A 239 -23.67 -13.48 0.09
C GLU A 239 -22.54 -12.95 -0.80
N ARG A 240 -22.10 -13.76 -1.76
CA ARG A 240 -21.09 -13.36 -2.76
C ARG A 240 -21.60 -12.21 -3.62
N ALA A 241 -22.86 -12.29 -4.07
CA ALA A 241 -23.48 -11.24 -4.87
C ALA A 241 -23.62 -9.93 -4.07
N GLU A 242 -24.00 -10.02 -2.79
CA GLU A 242 -24.07 -8.87 -1.88
C GLU A 242 -22.71 -8.20 -1.70
N LEU A 243 -21.64 -8.98 -1.45
CA LEU A 243 -20.29 -8.46 -1.35
C LEU A 243 -19.86 -7.78 -2.66
N LEU A 244 -20.12 -8.40 -3.82
CA LEU A 244 -19.79 -7.84 -5.12
C LEU A 244 -20.57 -6.56 -5.43
N ALA A 245 -21.81 -6.42 -4.96
CA ALA A 245 -22.61 -5.22 -5.13
C ALA A 245 -21.97 -3.97 -4.48
N LEU A 246 -21.11 -4.15 -3.46
CA LEU A 246 -20.39 -3.04 -2.82
C LEU A 246 -19.32 -2.41 -3.75
N SER A 247 -18.85 -3.12 -4.77
CA SER A 247 -17.76 -2.69 -5.65
C SER A 247 -18.01 -1.36 -6.38
N VAL A 248 -19.27 -0.92 -6.47
CA VAL A 248 -19.64 0.38 -7.08
C VAL A 248 -19.47 1.57 -6.13
N LEU A 249 -19.32 1.30 -4.82
CA LEU A 249 -19.15 2.36 -3.82
C LEU A 249 -17.69 2.86 -3.79
N PRO A 250 -17.46 4.14 -3.44
CA PRO A 250 -16.13 4.75 -3.45
C PRO A 250 -15.05 3.96 -2.68
N ALA A 251 -15.40 3.42 -1.51
CA ALA A 251 -14.47 2.69 -0.66
C ALA A 251 -14.04 1.32 -1.22
N TYR A 252 -14.72 0.80 -2.25
CA TYR A 252 -14.48 -0.52 -2.84
C TYR A 252 -14.08 -0.46 -4.32
N ARG A 253 -13.80 0.73 -4.84
CA ARG A 253 -13.33 0.89 -6.22
C ARG A 253 -11.99 0.21 -6.41
N TYR A 254 -11.81 -0.29 -7.62
CA TYR A 254 -10.58 -0.95 -8.03
C TYR A 254 -10.09 -0.40 -9.36
N GLY A 255 -8.81 -0.09 -9.41
CA GLY A 255 -8.08 0.26 -10.63
C GLY A 255 -6.63 -0.16 -10.48
N THR A 256 -6.14 -0.97 -11.40
CA THR A 256 -4.82 -1.60 -11.30
C THR A 256 -3.78 -0.97 -12.24
N ASP A 257 -2.61 -1.58 -12.33
CA ASP A 257 -1.48 -1.14 -13.16
C ASP A 257 -1.86 -0.86 -14.61
N GLY A 258 -2.72 -1.70 -15.20
CA GLY A 258 -3.20 -1.50 -16.57
C GLY A 258 -4.03 -0.24 -16.76
N ASP A 259 -4.70 0.22 -15.70
CA ASP A 259 -5.55 1.40 -15.70
C ASP A 259 -4.75 2.67 -15.40
N ALA A 260 -3.75 2.59 -14.51
CA ALA A 260 -2.98 3.74 -14.02
C ALA A 260 -1.68 4.02 -14.79
N MET A 261 -1.05 2.99 -15.38
CA MET A 261 0.28 3.07 -16.01
C MET A 261 0.25 2.85 -17.53
N GLY A 262 -0.90 2.91 -18.15
CA GLY A 262 -1.03 2.75 -19.59
C GLY A 262 -0.35 3.89 -20.37
N THR A 263 -0.03 3.61 -21.64
CA THR A 263 0.37 4.63 -22.62
C THR A 263 -0.74 5.69 -22.77
N PRO A 264 -0.42 6.91 -23.23
CA PRO A 264 -1.43 7.92 -23.52
C PRO A 264 -2.61 7.33 -24.31
N GLY A 265 -3.83 7.50 -23.78
CA GLY A 265 -5.07 6.91 -24.32
C GLY A 265 -5.52 5.61 -23.67
N ARG A 266 -4.75 5.06 -22.71
CA ARG A 266 -5.18 3.93 -21.85
C ARG A 266 -5.52 4.32 -20.42
N ASN A 267 -4.90 5.36 -19.87
CA ASN A 267 -5.24 5.95 -18.56
C ASN A 267 -6.45 6.86 -18.70
N ILE A 268 -7.61 6.27 -18.86
CA ILE A 268 -8.83 7.02 -19.17
C ILE A 268 -9.55 7.47 -17.90
N ASP A 269 -9.44 6.68 -16.81
CA ASP A 269 -10.08 7.01 -15.55
C ASP A 269 -9.23 8.00 -14.72
N PRO A 270 -9.68 9.26 -14.54
CA PRO A 270 -8.97 10.25 -13.75
C PRO A 270 -8.88 9.91 -12.27
N ARG A 271 -9.67 8.93 -11.81
CA ARG A 271 -9.70 8.47 -10.41
C ARG A 271 -8.70 7.34 -10.13
N THR A 272 -7.98 6.88 -11.15
CA THR A 272 -7.02 5.77 -11.03
C THR A 272 -5.65 6.26 -11.44
N ARG A 273 -4.86 6.69 -10.46
CA ARG A 273 -3.57 7.34 -10.65
C ARG A 273 -2.56 6.86 -9.60
N ARG A 274 -1.29 6.96 -9.93
CA ARG A 274 -0.19 6.70 -8.98
C ARG A 274 0.28 8.00 -8.36
N GLY A 275 0.42 8.01 -7.04
CA GLY A 275 1.02 9.13 -6.31
C GLY A 275 0.11 10.34 -6.16
N ASP A 276 -1.20 10.17 -6.41
CA ASP A 276 -2.21 11.16 -6.09
C ASP A 276 -2.80 10.95 -4.69
N MET A 277 -3.56 11.90 -4.25
CA MET A 277 -4.28 11.86 -2.97
C MET A 277 -5.55 12.69 -3.11
N SER A 278 -6.63 12.20 -2.48
CA SER A 278 -7.92 12.89 -2.43
C SER A 278 -8.79 12.74 -3.69
N ASN A 279 -10.10 12.84 -3.49
CA ASN A 279 -11.11 12.87 -4.56
C ASN A 279 -11.19 14.23 -5.28
N ASP A 280 -10.50 15.26 -4.77
CA ASP A 280 -10.23 16.54 -5.45
C ASP A 280 -8.71 16.78 -5.48
N VAL A 281 -8.07 16.12 -6.42
CA VAL A 281 -6.62 16.17 -6.60
C VAL A 281 -6.11 17.58 -6.96
N VAL A 282 -6.96 18.44 -7.55
CA VAL A 282 -6.59 19.81 -7.90
C VAL A 282 -6.45 20.67 -6.65
N THR A 283 -7.45 20.63 -5.77
CA THR A 283 -7.40 21.36 -4.49
C THR A 283 -6.29 20.79 -3.59
N TYR A 284 -6.15 19.47 -3.48
CA TYR A 284 -5.05 18.85 -2.74
C TYR A 284 -3.68 19.30 -3.26
N THR A 285 -3.49 19.33 -4.59
CA THR A 285 -2.24 19.80 -5.20
C THR A 285 -1.95 21.26 -4.92
N ALA A 286 -2.97 22.14 -4.95
CA ALA A 286 -2.81 23.55 -4.61
C ALA A 286 -2.34 23.73 -3.17
N ASP A 287 -2.96 23.05 -2.22
CA ASP A 287 -2.58 23.04 -0.81
C ASP A 287 -1.16 22.46 -0.62
N ARG A 288 -0.82 21.39 -1.35
CA ARG A 288 0.52 20.81 -1.34
C ARG A 288 1.57 21.79 -1.88
N PHE A 289 1.27 22.58 -2.93
CA PHE A 289 2.19 23.57 -3.46
C PHE A 289 2.48 24.67 -2.45
N ILE A 290 1.49 25.16 -1.70
CA ILE A 290 1.70 26.12 -0.62
C ILE A 290 2.69 25.55 0.40
N THR A 291 2.49 24.30 0.81
CA THR A 291 3.37 23.60 1.77
C THR A 291 4.80 23.48 1.25
N LEU A 292 4.97 23.08 -0.03
CA LEU A 292 6.27 22.92 -0.65
C LEU A 292 6.98 24.26 -0.87
N ASP A 293 6.26 25.33 -1.27
CA ASP A 293 6.83 26.66 -1.48
C ASP A 293 7.31 27.26 -0.15
N ASN A 294 6.55 27.11 0.92
CA ASN A 294 6.98 27.50 2.25
C ASN A 294 8.27 26.79 2.66
N LYS A 295 8.31 25.47 2.42
CA LYS A 295 9.48 24.66 2.75
C LYS A 295 10.72 25.02 1.90
N ILE A 296 10.54 25.35 0.63
CA ILE A 296 11.62 25.86 -0.23
C ILE A 296 12.17 27.19 0.31
N ALA A 297 11.29 28.09 0.77
CA ALA A 297 11.70 29.38 1.34
C ALA A 297 12.50 29.22 2.66
N GLU A 298 12.21 28.17 3.44
CA GLU A 298 12.91 27.85 4.70
C GLU A 298 14.27 27.18 4.51
N LEU A 299 14.60 26.64 3.31
CA LEU A 299 15.84 25.88 3.09
C LEU A 299 17.13 26.63 3.48
N PRO A 300 17.30 27.95 3.21
CA PRO A 300 18.49 28.66 3.62
C PRO A 300 18.71 28.68 5.13
N GLU A 301 17.64 28.70 5.91
CA GLU A 301 17.69 28.65 7.37
C GLU A 301 17.95 27.23 7.87
N ILE A 302 17.25 26.22 7.33
CA ILE A 302 17.40 24.82 7.68
C ILE A 302 18.86 24.32 7.47
N TYR A 303 19.55 24.82 6.44
CA TYR A 303 20.90 24.43 6.07
C TYR A 303 21.94 25.54 6.34
N SER A 304 21.70 26.38 7.36
CA SER A 304 22.63 27.47 7.74
C SER A 304 23.71 27.05 8.74
N ASP A 305 23.54 25.89 9.41
CA ASP A 305 24.41 25.45 10.49
C ASP A 305 25.81 25.04 9.99
N GLU A 306 26.83 25.23 10.86
CA GLU A 306 28.19 24.78 10.60
C GLU A 306 28.23 23.25 10.45
N GLY A 307 28.76 22.78 9.32
CA GLY A 307 28.83 21.35 8.98
C GLY A 307 27.80 20.89 7.94
N GLU A 308 26.82 21.74 7.61
CA GLU A 308 25.89 21.47 6.52
C GLU A 308 26.58 21.61 5.16
N THR A 309 26.24 20.71 4.25
CA THR A 309 26.87 20.74 2.92
C THR A 309 25.97 21.40 1.88
N LYS A 310 26.60 22.03 0.88
CA LYS A 310 25.86 22.52 -0.29
C LYS A 310 25.08 21.40 -0.98
N ASN A 311 25.53 20.16 -0.89
CA ASN A 311 24.85 19.00 -1.47
C ASN A 311 23.54 18.71 -0.75
N ASP A 312 23.50 18.81 0.58
CA ASP A 312 22.27 18.55 1.35
C ASP A 312 21.19 19.58 1.02
N PHE A 313 21.57 20.87 0.96
CA PHE A 313 20.69 21.93 0.48
C PHE A 313 20.17 21.64 -0.93
N THR A 314 21.09 21.34 -1.87
CA THR A 314 20.77 21.12 -3.28
C THR A 314 19.86 19.89 -3.46
N ASN A 315 20.14 18.79 -2.76
CA ASN A 315 19.32 17.58 -2.82
C ASN A 315 17.91 17.82 -2.25
N SER A 316 17.81 18.56 -1.17
CA SER A 316 16.51 18.92 -0.57
C SER A 316 15.70 19.83 -1.49
N PHE A 317 16.34 20.83 -2.11
CA PHE A 317 15.70 21.69 -3.09
C PHE A 317 15.18 20.90 -4.30
N TYR A 318 16.00 20.03 -4.89
CA TYR A 318 15.56 19.19 -6.02
C TYR A 318 14.47 18.20 -5.63
N SER A 319 14.49 17.68 -4.41
CA SER A 319 13.43 16.80 -3.92
C SER A 319 12.08 17.53 -3.87
N LEU A 320 12.03 18.74 -3.31
CA LEU A 320 10.80 19.55 -3.22
C LEU A 320 10.30 19.98 -4.61
N VAL A 321 11.20 20.38 -5.52
CA VAL A 321 10.84 20.74 -6.91
C VAL A 321 10.33 19.53 -7.68
N SER A 322 10.97 18.36 -7.50
CA SER A 322 10.51 17.11 -8.12
C SER A 322 9.12 16.71 -7.62
N ASP A 323 8.84 16.91 -6.33
CA ASP A 323 7.51 16.67 -5.77
C ASP A 323 6.44 17.56 -6.41
N LYS A 324 6.75 18.87 -6.61
CA LYS A 324 5.88 19.78 -7.37
C LYS A 324 5.65 19.30 -8.79
N GLY A 325 6.71 18.86 -9.49
CA GLY A 325 6.62 18.31 -10.85
C GLY A 325 5.66 17.12 -10.93
N ARG A 326 5.79 16.18 -9.97
CA ARG A 326 4.93 14.99 -9.90
C ARG A 326 3.46 15.37 -9.72
N PHE A 327 3.14 16.27 -8.79
CA PHE A 327 1.76 16.72 -8.59
C PHE A 327 1.22 17.52 -9.78
N MET A 328 2.06 18.26 -10.48
CA MET A 328 1.68 18.93 -11.71
C MET A 328 1.28 17.94 -12.81
N ASP A 329 2.04 16.84 -12.96
CA ASP A 329 1.73 15.78 -13.93
C ASP A 329 0.39 15.09 -13.60
N ILE A 330 0.09 14.88 -12.31
CA ILE A 330 -1.17 14.32 -11.86
C ILE A 330 -2.34 15.24 -12.25
N VAL A 331 -2.23 16.54 -11.98
CA VAL A 331 -3.26 17.53 -12.35
C VAL A 331 -3.39 17.66 -13.86
N ALA A 332 -2.27 17.72 -14.59
CA ALA A 332 -2.28 17.76 -16.05
C ALA A 332 -3.01 16.54 -16.65
N GLY A 333 -2.88 15.38 -16.01
CA GLY A 333 -3.61 14.17 -16.40
C GLY A 333 -5.12 14.23 -16.21
N GLN A 334 -5.67 15.25 -15.54
CA GLN A 334 -7.13 15.47 -15.45
C GLN A 334 -7.69 16.22 -16.66
N VAL A 335 -6.83 16.88 -17.44
CA VAL A 335 -7.25 17.72 -18.56
C VAL A 335 -7.75 16.85 -19.73
N GLY A 336 -8.96 17.12 -20.18
CA GLY A 336 -9.57 16.44 -21.34
C GLY A 336 -10.16 15.08 -21.03
N LEU A 337 -10.14 14.62 -19.77
CA LEU A 337 -10.81 13.39 -19.35
C LEU A 337 -12.26 13.68 -18.96
N SER A 338 -13.15 12.74 -19.29
CA SER A 338 -14.58 12.81 -18.97
C SER A 338 -15.06 11.50 -18.40
N LEU A 339 -15.69 11.55 -17.21
CA LEU A 339 -16.30 10.38 -16.58
C LEU A 339 -17.44 9.76 -17.42
N ILE A 340 -18.01 10.51 -18.36
CA ILE A 340 -19.10 10.02 -19.22
C ILE A 340 -18.64 8.88 -20.14
N HIS A 341 -17.36 8.81 -20.47
CA HIS A 341 -16.78 7.73 -21.27
C HIS A 341 -16.44 6.48 -20.45
N ILE A 342 -16.50 6.60 -19.11
CA ILE A 342 -16.13 5.55 -18.15
C ILE A 342 -17.40 4.87 -17.61
N SER A 343 -18.52 5.61 -17.56
CA SER A 343 -19.76 5.13 -16.94
C SER A 343 -20.64 4.27 -17.87
N GLU A 344 -20.34 4.19 -19.16
CA GLU A 344 -21.03 3.22 -20.03
C GLU A 344 -20.28 1.88 -19.97
N PRO A 345 -20.89 0.83 -19.37
CA PRO A 345 -20.36 -0.49 -19.55
C PRO A 345 -20.38 -0.79 -21.04
N THR A 346 -19.22 -1.08 -21.62
CA THR A 346 -19.16 -1.69 -22.94
C THR A 346 -20.02 -2.93 -22.86
N ARG A 347 -21.24 -2.84 -23.38
CA ARG A 347 -22.11 -4.00 -23.49
C ARG A 347 -21.37 -5.08 -24.27
N PRO A 348 -21.41 -6.33 -23.76
CA PRO A 348 -20.75 -7.46 -24.41
C PRO A 348 -21.27 -7.67 -25.84
#